data_b580229a39c41fb23695b0123cde8eb9
#
_entry.id   b580229a39c41fb23695b0123cde8eb9
#
_cell.length_a   1.000
_cell.length_b   1.000
_cell.length_c   1.000
_cell.angle_alpha   90.00
_cell.angle_beta   90.00
_cell.angle_gamma   90.00
#
_symmetry.space_group_name_H-M   'P 1'
#
loop_
_entity.id
_entity.type
_entity.pdbx_description
1 polymer ?
#
loop_
_entity_poly.entity_id
_entity_poly.type
_entity_poly.pdbx_seq_one_letter_code
_entity_poly.pdbx_strand_id
1 'polypeptide(L)'
;MRLTIVPPQGFNEHIEQAHAIHQEAQVSPWKLSTFADCFSKPYYGVFAFDNDKIVGYAIMLEVVDEATLMDIAVDSGARGKGIGRALVDFVIETSVKNAMREMWLEVRESNHTAIALYESSGFQHIETRKNYYTVKNNDNGHDKSNGNSAQKENAKIMKWTNPTLA
;
A
#
# COMPACT_ATOMS: atom_id res chain seq x y z
N MET A 1 -14.03 11.10 -9.08
CA MET A 1 -13.44 9.84 -8.56
C MET A 1 -14.32 9.29 -7.45
N ARG A 2 -14.56 8.00 -7.45
CA ARG A 2 -15.39 7.33 -6.45
C ARG A 2 -14.58 6.24 -5.75
N LEU A 3 -14.59 6.21 -4.41
CA LEU A 3 -13.99 5.15 -3.61
C LEU A 3 -15.07 4.18 -3.15
N THR A 4 -14.78 2.88 -3.27
CA THR A 4 -15.71 1.81 -2.87
C THR A 4 -14.96 0.75 -2.09
N ILE A 5 -15.53 0.33 -0.94
CA ILE A 5 -14.99 -0.79 -0.16
C ILE A 5 -15.44 -2.08 -0.82
N VAL A 6 -14.48 -2.96 -1.09
CA VAL A 6 -14.76 -4.27 -1.69
C VAL A 6 -15.38 -5.18 -0.62
N PRO A 7 -16.52 -5.81 -0.90
CA PRO A 7 -17.08 -6.81 0.00
C PRO A 7 -16.08 -7.94 0.24
N PRO A 8 -15.99 -8.49 1.46
CA PRO A 8 -15.01 -9.52 1.79
C PRO A 8 -15.30 -10.89 1.16
N GLN A 9 -16.31 -11.01 0.32
CA GLN A 9 -16.68 -12.27 -0.32
C GLN A 9 -16.54 -12.17 -1.84
N GLY A 10 -15.93 -13.21 -2.39
CA GLY A 10 -15.92 -13.42 -3.82
C GLY A 10 -14.79 -12.73 -4.55
N PHE A 11 -14.24 -13.49 -5.46
CA PHE A 11 -13.32 -13.04 -6.47
C PHE A 11 -14.10 -12.35 -7.58
N ASN A 12 -13.65 -11.18 -8.04
CA ASN A 12 -14.28 -10.48 -9.14
C ASN A 12 -13.25 -9.81 -10.05
N GLU A 13 -13.69 -9.34 -11.19
CA GLU A 13 -12.82 -8.72 -12.19
C GLU A 13 -12.09 -7.47 -11.65
N HIS A 14 -12.65 -6.79 -10.67
CA HIS A 14 -12.00 -5.64 -10.05
C HIS A 14 -10.74 -6.04 -9.31
N ILE A 15 -10.71 -7.21 -8.68
CA ILE A 15 -9.51 -7.75 -8.04
C ILE A 15 -8.43 -8.01 -9.09
N GLU A 16 -8.79 -8.56 -10.25
CA GLU A 16 -7.85 -8.78 -11.34
C GLU A 16 -7.27 -7.47 -11.88
N GLN A 17 -8.10 -6.46 -12.06
CA GLN A 17 -7.67 -5.14 -12.49
C GLN A 17 -6.73 -4.49 -11.48
N ALA A 18 -7.06 -4.58 -10.20
CA ALA A 18 -6.19 -4.08 -9.12
C ALA A 18 -4.88 -4.87 -9.06
N HIS A 19 -4.91 -6.17 -9.27
CA HIS A 19 -3.71 -7.01 -9.32
C HIS A 19 -2.77 -6.60 -10.46
N ALA A 20 -3.30 -6.19 -11.60
CA ALA A 20 -2.47 -5.68 -12.69
C ALA A 20 -1.70 -4.40 -12.26
N ILE A 21 -2.35 -3.51 -11.50
CA ILE A 21 -1.68 -2.33 -10.92
C ILE A 21 -0.61 -2.77 -9.91
N HIS A 22 -0.92 -3.75 -9.07
CA HIS A 22 0.01 -4.31 -8.09
C HIS A 22 1.27 -4.89 -8.76
N GLN A 23 1.10 -5.68 -9.82
CA GLN A 23 2.21 -6.28 -10.55
C GLN A 23 3.16 -5.24 -11.15
N GLU A 24 2.62 -4.14 -11.66
CA GLU A 24 3.41 -3.06 -12.22
C GLU A 24 4.13 -2.25 -11.13
N ALA A 25 3.48 -2.04 -9.98
CA ALA A 25 4.00 -1.20 -8.91
C ALA A 25 5.04 -1.88 -8.03
N GLN A 26 4.98 -3.21 -7.87
CA GLN A 26 5.83 -3.94 -6.92
C GLN A 26 7.03 -4.58 -7.59
N VAL A 27 8.18 -4.55 -6.88
CA VAL A 27 9.40 -5.24 -7.31
C VAL A 27 9.24 -6.75 -7.24
N SER A 28 8.58 -7.25 -6.19
CA SER A 28 8.29 -8.66 -5.97
C SER A 28 6.79 -8.85 -5.74
N PRO A 29 5.98 -8.77 -6.82
CA PRO A 29 4.55 -8.79 -6.66
C PRO A 29 4.02 -10.15 -6.19
N TRP A 30 2.93 -10.10 -5.41
CA TRP A 30 2.20 -11.31 -5.03
C TRP A 30 1.48 -11.88 -6.25
N LYS A 31 1.38 -13.21 -6.30
CA LYS A 31 0.53 -13.86 -7.30
C LYS A 31 -0.94 -13.52 -7.04
N LEU A 32 -1.77 -13.69 -8.07
CA LEU A 32 -3.18 -13.30 -8.00
C LEU A 32 -3.93 -13.94 -6.83
N SER A 33 -3.72 -15.23 -6.56
CA SER A 33 -4.41 -15.92 -5.46
C SER A 33 -4.06 -15.33 -4.09
N THR A 34 -2.80 -14.99 -3.85
CA THR A 34 -2.36 -14.36 -2.61
C THR A 34 -2.94 -12.95 -2.49
N PHE A 35 -2.91 -12.19 -3.57
CA PHE A 35 -3.49 -10.85 -3.62
C PHE A 35 -5.00 -10.89 -3.34
N ALA A 36 -5.72 -11.80 -3.96
CA ALA A 36 -7.16 -11.96 -3.77
C ALA A 36 -7.52 -12.32 -2.32
N ASP A 37 -6.70 -13.12 -1.65
CA ASP A 37 -6.92 -13.49 -0.24
C ASP A 37 -6.87 -12.26 0.69
N CYS A 38 -6.20 -11.19 0.29
CA CYS A 38 -6.13 -9.96 1.06
C CYS A 38 -7.42 -9.13 1.02
N PHE A 39 -8.47 -9.59 0.35
CA PHE A 39 -9.78 -8.97 0.32
C PHE A 39 -10.80 -9.69 1.20
N SER A 40 -10.34 -10.65 2.00
CA SER A 40 -11.16 -11.40 2.96
C SER A 40 -10.68 -11.08 4.39
N LYS A 41 -11.60 -11.10 5.37
CA LYS A 41 -11.26 -10.85 6.78
C LYS A 41 -10.09 -11.71 7.24
N PRO A 42 -9.16 -11.18 8.04
CA PRO A 42 -9.15 -9.88 8.72
C PRO A 42 -8.68 -8.69 7.84
N TYR A 43 -8.49 -8.92 6.57
CA TYR A 43 -8.14 -7.88 5.60
C TYR A 43 -9.38 -7.24 4.99
N TYR A 44 -9.22 -6.02 4.46
CA TYR A 44 -10.20 -5.45 3.53
C TYR A 44 -9.48 -4.63 2.47
N GLY A 45 -10.10 -4.48 1.33
CA GLY A 45 -9.58 -3.71 0.21
C GLY A 45 -10.47 -2.52 -0.12
N VAL A 46 -9.82 -1.47 -0.59
CA VAL A 46 -10.49 -0.25 -1.09
C VAL A 46 -10.04 -0.03 -2.52
N PHE A 47 -10.98 0.18 -3.42
CA PHE A 47 -10.68 0.51 -4.80
C PHE A 47 -11.00 1.98 -5.07
N ALA A 48 -10.10 2.65 -5.80
CA ALA A 48 -10.35 3.97 -6.36
C ALA A 48 -10.77 3.81 -7.82
N PHE A 49 -11.93 4.36 -8.14
CA PHE A 49 -12.46 4.34 -9.50
C PHE A 49 -12.39 5.74 -10.11
N ASP A 50 -12.01 5.81 -11.38
CA ASP A 50 -12.21 6.97 -12.24
C ASP A 50 -13.23 6.53 -13.29
N ASN A 51 -14.46 7.01 -13.17
CA ASN A 51 -15.64 6.45 -13.83
C ASN A 51 -15.76 4.97 -13.45
N ASP A 52 -15.75 4.05 -14.38
CA ASP A 52 -15.87 2.62 -14.12
C ASP A 52 -14.53 1.88 -14.12
N LYS A 53 -13.43 2.63 -14.23
CA LYS A 53 -12.08 2.06 -14.29
C LYS A 53 -11.39 2.15 -12.93
N ILE A 54 -10.77 1.06 -12.49
CA ILE A 54 -9.92 1.07 -11.30
C ILE A 54 -8.61 1.79 -11.64
N VAL A 55 -8.28 2.80 -10.82
CA VAL A 55 -7.06 3.59 -10.95
C VAL A 55 -6.15 3.50 -9.74
N GLY A 56 -6.57 2.79 -8.71
CA GLY A 56 -5.77 2.57 -7.51
C GLY A 56 -6.48 1.66 -6.52
N TYR A 57 -5.74 1.21 -5.53
CA TYR A 57 -6.28 0.38 -4.45
C TYR A 57 -5.48 0.57 -3.17
N ALA A 58 -6.07 0.17 -2.06
CA ALA A 58 -5.37 0.00 -0.80
C ALA A 58 -5.83 -1.29 -0.14
N ILE A 59 -4.93 -1.97 0.56
CA ILE A 59 -5.22 -3.18 1.33
C ILE A 59 -4.88 -2.91 2.79
N MET A 60 -5.86 -3.16 3.66
CA MET A 60 -5.77 -2.95 5.09
C MET A 60 -5.90 -4.27 5.84
N LEU A 61 -5.19 -4.36 6.95
CA LEU A 61 -5.34 -5.43 7.94
C LEU A 61 -5.79 -4.80 9.25
N GLU A 62 -6.88 -5.28 9.82
CA GLU A 62 -7.33 -4.85 11.15
C GLU A 62 -7.33 -6.05 12.10
N VAL A 63 -6.54 -5.96 13.18
CA VAL A 63 -6.46 -6.99 14.22
C VAL A 63 -6.63 -6.30 15.56
N VAL A 64 -7.69 -6.66 16.28
CA VAL A 64 -8.11 -6.06 17.56
C VAL A 64 -8.35 -4.56 17.38
N ASP A 65 -7.45 -3.71 17.85
CA ASP A 65 -7.55 -2.24 17.77
C ASP A 65 -6.39 -1.62 16.97
N GLU A 66 -5.67 -2.43 16.20
CA GLU A 66 -4.51 -2.01 15.42
C GLU A 66 -4.74 -2.27 13.94
N ALA A 67 -4.52 -1.24 13.13
CA ALA A 67 -4.62 -1.32 11.68
C ALA A 67 -3.22 -1.32 11.05
N THR A 68 -3.08 -1.96 9.91
CA THR A 68 -1.86 -1.93 9.10
C THR A 68 -2.24 -1.66 7.64
N LEU A 69 -1.62 -0.65 7.05
CA LEU A 69 -1.70 -0.44 5.60
C LEU A 69 -0.71 -1.40 4.95
N MET A 70 -1.23 -2.49 4.40
CA MET A 70 -0.42 -3.57 3.85
C MET A 70 0.13 -3.26 2.47
N ASP A 71 -0.67 -2.59 1.65
CA ASP A 71 -0.28 -2.25 0.28
C ASP A 71 -1.17 -1.13 -0.23
N ILE A 72 -0.59 -0.26 -1.04
CA ILE A 72 -1.29 0.84 -1.71
C ILE A 72 -0.59 1.11 -3.03
N ALA A 73 -1.34 1.26 -4.10
CA ALA A 73 -0.78 1.61 -5.40
C ALA A 73 -1.78 2.39 -6.23
N VAL A 74 -1.24 3.23 -7.10
CA VAL A 74 -2.00 4.02 -8.08
C VAL A 74 -1.47 3.66 -9.46
N ASP A 75 -2.39 3.46 -10.41
CA ASP A 75 -2.05 3.20 -11.80
C ASP A 75 -1.10 4.28 -12.33
N SER A 76 -0.05 3.85 -13.04
CA SER A 76 0.99 4.77 -13.53
C SER A 76 0.42 5.90 -14.40
N GLY A 77 -0.62 5.62 -15.17
CA GLY A 77 -1.30 6.63 -16.00
C GLY A 77 -2.19 7.60 -15.23
N ALA A 78 -2.43 7.35 -13.94
CA ALA A 78 -3.33 8.16 -13.12
C ALA A 78 -2.62 8.88 -11.97
N ARG A 79 -1.30 8.87 -11.94
CA ARG A 79 -0.51 9.55 -10.90
C ARG A 79 -0.62 11.07 -11.01
N GLY A 80 -0.39 11.75 -9.90
CA GLY A 80 -0.43 13.21 -9.84
C GLY A 80 -1.83 13.81 -9.79
N LYS A 81 -2.86 13.00 -9.55
CA LYS A 81 -4.27 13.44 -9.50
C LYS A 81 -4.88 13.37 -8.09
N GLY A 82 -4.06 13.14 -7.06
CA GLY A 82 -4.54 13.06 -5.69
C GLY A 82 -5.20 11.74 -5.29
N ILE A 83 -5.06 10.70 -6.10
CA ILE A 83 -5.69 9.40 -5.84
C ILE A 83 -5.08 8.72 -4.61
N GLY A 84 -3.75 8.75 -4.48
CA GLY A 84 -3.06 8.21 -3.31
C GLY A 84 -3.51 8.88 -2.02
N ARG A 85 -3.65 10.19 -2.02
CA ARG A 85 -4.17 10.95 -0.88
C ARG A 85 -5.61 10.55 -0.54
N ALA A 86 -6.46 10.43 -1.55
CA ALA A 86 -7.84 10.03 -1.34
C ALA A 86 -7.94 8.63 -0.73
N LEU A 87 -7.10 7.69 -1.16
CA LEU A 87 -7.03 6.35 -0.59
C LEU A 87 -6.56 6.38 0.87
N VAL A 88 -5.51 7.14 1.18
CA VAL A 88 -5.00 7.28 2.55
C VAL A 88 -6.05 7.92 3.44
N ASP A 89 -6.69 9.00 3.00
CA ASP A 89 -7.74 9.67 3.77
C ASP A 89 -8.91 8.71 4.05
N PHE A 90 -9.29 7.92 3.08
CA PHE A 90 -10.38 6.95 3.23
C PHE A 90 -10.06 5.88 4.28
N VAL A 91 -8.85 5.30 4.25
CA VAL A 91 -8.48 4.26 5.22
C VAL A 91 -8.28 4.83 6.62
N ILE A 92 -7.85 6.09 6.74
CA ILE A 92 -7.80 6.79 8.03
C ILE A 92 -9.21 6.99 8.59
N GLU A 93 -10.12 7.51 7.78
CA GLU A 93 -11.53 7.69 8.19
C GLU A 93 -12.17 6.38 8.61
N THR A 94 -11.92 5.31 7.86
CA THR A 94 -12.40 3.97 8.18
C THR A 94 -11.82 3.48 9.50
N SER A 95 -10.53 3.70 9.75
CA SER A 95 -9.87 3.33 11.00
C SER A 95 -10.43 4.09 12.20
N VAL A 96 -10.75 5.38 12.03
CA VAL A 96 -11.44 6.16 13.06
C VAL A 96 -12.82 5.56 13.36
N LYS A 97 -13.58 5.29 12.31
CA LYS A 97 -14.93 4.71 12.44
C LYS A 97 -14.90 3.34 13.13
N ASN A 98 -13.89 2.53 12.84
CA ASN A 98 -13.72 1.20 13.43
C ASN A 98 -13.00 1.21 14.78
N ALA A 99 -12.73 2.39 15.34
CA ALA A 99 -12.07 2.59 16.63
C ALA A 99 -10.67 1.95 16.72
N MET A 100 -9.93 1.96 15.62
CA MET A 100 -8.52 1.55 15.62
C MET A 100 -7.70 2.59 16.38
N ARG A 101 -6.83 2.15 17.28
CA ARG A 101 -5.97 3.04 18.06
C ARG A 101 -4.85 3.62 17.22
N GLU A 102 -4.30 2.83 16.33
CA GLU A 102 -3.16 3.22 15.51
C GLU A 102 -3.16 2.47 14.18
N MET A 103 -2.46 3.05 13.21
CA MET A 103 -2.22 2.42 11.92
C MET A 103 -0.72 2.43 11.64
N TRP A 104 -0.21 1.27 11.22
CA TRP A 104 1.18 1.07 10.86
C TRP A 104 1.35 0.90 9.37
N LEU A 105 2.50 1.27 8.85
CA LEU A 105 2.90 0.98 7.48
C LEU A 105 4.41 0.85 7.37
N GLU A 106 4.86 0.18 6.32
CA GLU A 106 6.25 0.13 5.92
C GLU A 106 6.37 0.74 4.54
N VAL A 107 7.38 1.55 4.31
CA VAL A 107 7.61 2.23 3.04
C VAL A 107 9.10 2.23 2.71
N ARG A 108 9.42 2.07 1.43
CA ARG A 108 10.80 2.17 0.95
C ARG A 108 11.34 3.57 1.25
N GLU A 109 12.56 3.62 1.77
CA GLU A 109 13.23 4.88 2.09
C GLU A 109 13.34 5.81 0.88
N SER A 110 13.49 5.24 -0.32
CA SER A 110 13.58 6.00 -1.57
C SER A 110 12.23 6.56 -2.06
N ASN A 111 11.12 6.10 -1.50
CA ASN A 111 9.79 6.53 -1.93
C ASN A 111 9.41 7.85 -1.25
N HIS A 112 10.07 8.94 -1.66
CA HIS A 112 9.89 10.25 -1.06
C HIS A 112 8.48 10.80 -1.23
N THR A 113 7.83 10.51 -2.35
CA THR A 113 6.45 10.95 -2.62
C THR A 113 5.48 10.31 -1.63
N ALA A 114 5.58 9.01 -1.41
CA ALA A 114 4.72 8.31 -0.45
C ALA A 114 5.00 8.76 0.99
N ILE A 115 6.28 8.89 1.36
CA ILE A 115 6.65 9.34 2.70
C ILE A 115 6.07 10.73 2.99
N ALA A 116 6.18 11.67 2.04
CA ALA A 116 5.63 13.00 2.19
C ALA A 116 4.10 12.97 2.34
N LEU A 117 3.43 12.10 1.58
CA LEU A 117 1.99 11.89 1.69
C LEU A 117 1.61 11.39 3.09
N TYR A 118 2.30 10.37 3.59
CA TYR A 118 2.02 9.80 4.91
C TYR A 118 2.29 10.82 6.02
N GLU A 119 3.39 11.55 5.97
CA GLU A 119 3.70 12.60 6.94
C GLU A 119 2.62 13.67 6.96
N SER A 120 2.17 14.14 5.80
CA SER A 120 1.10 15.14 5.69
C SER A 120 -0.25 14.61 6.18
N SER A 121 -0.42 13.30 6.24
CA SER A 121 -1.64 12.64 6.73
C SER A 121 -1.57 12.30 8.23
N GLY A 122 -0.49 12.63 8.91
CA GLY A 122 -0.36 12.44 10.35
C GLY A 122 0.49 11.23 10.77
N PHE A 123 1.12 10.54 9.84
CA PHE A 123 2.04 9.47 10.17
C PHE A 123 3.38 10.01 10.64
N GLN A 124 3.99 9.34 11.60
CA GLN A 124 5.30 9.66 12.14
C GLN A 124 6.27 8.51 11.89
N HIS A 125 7.51 8.85 11.58
CA HIS A 125 8.58 7.87 11.45
C HIS A 125 8.94 7.31 12.83
N ILE A 126 8.86 5.98 12.99
CA ILE A 126 9.12 5.29 14.25
C ILE A 126 10.48 4.61 14.24
N GLU A 127 10.78 3.87 13.18
CA GLU A 127 12.04 3.14 13.07
C GLU A 127 12.42 2.92 11.61
N THR A 128 13.70 2.61 11.38
CA THR A 128 14.21 2.24 10.07
C THR A 128 14.71 0.79 10.13
N ARG A 129 14.17 -0.07 9.26
CA ARG A 129 14.68 -1.43 9.06
C ARG A 129 15.70 -1.41 7.95
N LYS A 130 16.94 -1.70 8.29
CA LYS A 130 18.06 -1.70 7.32
C LYS A 130 17.98 -2.91 6.41
N ASN A 131 18.29 -2.69 5.12
CA ASN A 131 18.41 -3.73 4.10
C ASN A 131 17.15 -4.61 3.99
N TYR A 132 15.96 -3.99 4.06
CA TYR A 132 14.69 -4.72 4.12
C TYR A 132 14.12 -5.04 2.74
N TYR A 133 14.17 -4.08 1.80
CA TYR A 133 13.60 -4.25 0.47
C TYR A 133 14.65 -4.58 -0.57
N THR A 134 14.29 -5.46 -1.50
CA THR A 134 15.09 -5.71 -2.71
C THR A 134 14.92 -4.53 -3.67
N VAL A 135 16.05 -4.01 -4.18
CA VAL A 135 16.05 -2.96 -5.19
C VAL A 135 15.95 -3.62 -6.56
N LYS A 136 15.11 -3.06 -7.43
CA LYS A 136 15.00 -3.50 -8.82
C LYS A 136 16.27 -3.12 -9.56
N ASN A 137 17.04 -4.13 -10.01
CA ASN A 137 18.18 -3.90 -10.88
C ASN A 137 17.67 -3.46 -12.25
N ASN A 138 18.09 -2.27 -12.68
CA ASN A 138 17.98 -1.91 -14.08
C ASN A 138 18.94 -2.78 -14.86
N ASP A 139 18.42 -3.68 -15.66
CA ASP A 139 19.16 -4.66 -16.46
C ASP A 139 19.97 -4.04 -17.61
N ASN A 140 20.59 -2.90 -17.40
CA ASN A 140 21.53 -2.33 -18.34
C ASN A 140 22.96 -2.80 -18.03
N GLY A 141 23.10 -3.78 -17.14
CA GLY A 141 24.38 -4.08 -16.59
C GLY A 141 24.92 -5.41 -16.98
N HIS A 142 26.06 -5.33 -17.61
CA HIS A 142 26.98 -6.44 -17.73
C HIS A 142 27.66 -6.79 -16.40
N ASP A 143 27.11 -6.35 -15.27
CA ASP A 143 27.73 -6.60 -13.99
C ASP A 143 27.22 -7.91 -13.39
N LYS A 144 27.69 -8.99 -14.00
CA LYS A 144 27.56 -10.33 -13.44
C LYS A 144 28.74 -10.67 -12.51
N SER A 145 29.53 -9.69 -12.14
CA SER A 145 30.80 -9.96 -11.49
C SER A 145 30.68 -10.38 -10.03
N ASN A 146 29.55 -10.21 -9.38
CA ASN A 146 29.36 -10.63 -7.99
C ASN A 146 27.93 -11.13 -7.77
N GLY A 147 27.65 -12.30 -8.27
CA GLY A 147 26.32 -12.90 -8.43
C GLY A 147 25.44 -13.08 -7.22
N ASN A 148 25.64 -12.42 -6.09
CA ASN A 148 24.84 -12.69 -4.89
C ASN A 148 24.46 -11.47 -4.04
N SER A 149 24.79 -10.25 -4.43
CA SER A 149 24.33 -9.09 -3.70
C SER A 149 23.17 -8.40 -4.42
N ALA A 150 21.96 -8.93 -4.22
CA ALA A 150 20.77 -8.13 -4.48
C ALA A 150 20.93 -6.84 -3.68
N GLN A 151 20.97 -5.69 -4.35
CA GLN A 151 20.97 -4.42 -3.67
C GLN A 151 19.70 -4.32 -2.85
N LYS A 152 19.83 -3.91 -1.60
CA LYS A 152 18.70 -3.74 -0.69
C LYS A 152 18.65 -2.30 -0.22
N GLU A 153 17.46 -1.83 0.01
CA GLU A 153 17.24 -0.53 0.62
C GLU A 153 16.51 -0.67 1.94
N ASN A 154 16.58 0.38 2.74
CA ASN A 154 15.94 0.43 4.04
C ASN A 154 14.42 0.61 3.90
N ALA A 155 13.69 0.12 4.90
CA ALA A 155 12.27 0.41 5.08
C ALA A 155 12.11 1.40 6.22
N LYS A 156 11.27 2.39 6.02
CA LYS A 156 10.79 3.24 7.11
C LYS A 156 9.50 2.67 7.65
N ILE A 157 9.43 2.51 8.96
CA ILE A 157 8.22 2.12 9.69
C ILE A 157 7.57 3.39 10.18
N MET A 158 6.32 3.60 9.79
CA MET A 158 5.56 4.79 10.15
C MET A 158 4.27 4.42 10.88
N LYS A 159 3.83 5.31 11.76
CA LYS A 159 2.63 5.10 12.56
C LYS A 159 1.75 6.35 12.59
N TRP A 160 0.46 6.14 12.38
CA TRP A 160 -0.58 7.11 12.64
C TRP A 160 -1.28 6.74 13.95
N THR A 161 -1.52 7.74 14.81
CA THR A 161 -2.24 7.56 16.07
C THR A 161 -3.62 8.20 15.95
N ASN A 162 -4.66 7.46 16.34
CA ASN A 162 -6.02 7.95 16.25
C ASN A 162 -6.24 9.12 17.22
N PRO A 163 -6.45 10.34 16.71
CA PRO A 163 -6.59 11.53 17.56
C PRO A 163 -7.90 11.56 18.35
N THR A 164 -8.89 10.73 17.97
CA THR A 164 -10.19 10.70 18.65
C THR A 164 -10.19 9.80 19.89
N LEU A 165 -9.17 8.98 20.05
CA LEU A 165 -9.01 8.06 21.20
C LEU A 165 -7.90 8.60 22.12
N ALA A 166 -8.16 9.70 22.75
CA ALA A 166 -7.21 10.30 23.68
C ALA A 166 -7.25 9.63 25.05
#